data_3cc775ce1435cce309290704ad61715a
#
_entry.id   3cc775ce1435cce309290704ad61715a
#
_cell.length_a   1.000
_cell.length_b   1.000
_cell.length_c   1.000
_cell.angle_alpha   90.00
_cell.angle_beta   90.00
_cell.angle_gamma   90.00
#
_symmetry.space_group_name_H-M   'P 1'
#
loop_
_entity.id
_entity.type
_entity.pdbx_description
1 polymer ?
#
loop_
_entity_poly.entity_id
_entity_poly.type
_entity_poly.pdbx_seq_one_letter_code
_entity_poly.pdbx_strand_id
1 'polypeptide(L)'
;MTIKVGDRLPEGQLQEFIDVETEGCPLGPNTFSVGEISKGKKIAIFGLPGAFTPTCSAKHVPGYVEKYDALKAKGVDEIWCLSVNDAFVMGAWGRDQNVSGKVRMMADGAADYTKKLGLEFDVPNLGVRCRRFSMLVDNGVVKSLNIEEPKQFAVSDADTMLKQLG
;
A
#
# COMPACT_ATOMS: atom_id res chain seq x y z
N MET A 1 12.56 -9.95 10.59
CA MET A 1 12.56 -10.90 9.46
C MET A 1 11.64 -10.37 8.37
N THR A 2 12.08 -10.42 7.12
CA THR A 2 11.27 -9.93 6.01
C THR A 2 10.15 -10.91 5.67
N ILE A 3 8.95 -10.39 5.44
CA ILE A 3 7.81 -11.22 4.99
C ILE A 3 8.14 -11.90 3.66
N LYS A 4 7.54 -13.05 3.41
CA LYS A 4 7.78 -13.82 2.18
C LYS A 4 6.48 -14.47 1.69
N VAL A 5 6.51 -14.95 0.47
CA VAL A 5 5.39 -15.68 -0.14
C VAL A 5 5.02 -16.88 0.74
N GLY A 6 3.73 -17.05 0.99
CA GLY A 6 3.19 -18.07 1.87
C GLY A 6 2.96 -17.62 3.30
N ASP A 7 3.58 -16.51 3.71
CA ASP A 7 3.35 -15.98 5.06
C ASP A 7 1.97 -15.33 5.16
N ARG A 8 1.44 -15.32 6.37
CA ARG A 8 0.24 -14.57 6.68
C ARG A 8 0.64 -13.15 7.04
N LEU A 9 -0.18 -12.17 6.65
CA LEU A 9 0.05 -10.78 7.07
C LEU A 9 0.09 -10.70 8.59
N PRO A 10 1.06 -9.97 9.17
CA PRO A 10 1.11 -9.79 10.61
C PRO A 10 -0.11 -9.04 11.12
N GLU A 11 -0.50 -9.32 12.36
CA GLU A 11 -1.52 -8.54 13.05
C GLU A 11 -0.99 -7.13 13.27
N GLY A 12 -1.85 -6.15 13.10
CA GLY A 12 -1.49 -4.76 13.32
C GLY A 12 -2.55 -3.81 12.80
N GLN A 13 -2.23 -2.53 12.89
CA GLN A 13 -3.16 -1.47 12.54
C GLN A 13 -2.55 -0.52 11.52
N LEU A 14 -3.39 0.00 10.64
CA LEU A 14 -3.06 1.07 9.71
C LEU A 14 -4.14 2.13 9.81
N GLN A 15 -3.79 3.36 9.47
CA GLN A 15 -4.77 4.44 9.41
C GLN A 15 -5.06 4.82 7.96
N GLU A 16 -6.26 5.35 7.76
CA GLU A 16 -6.68 5.88 6.46
C GLU A 16 -7.47 7.16 6.71
N PHE A 17 -7.18 8.21 5.95
CA PHE A 17 -7.94 9.44 6.03
C PHE A 17 -9.21 9.30 5.19
N ILE A 18 -10.36 9.47 5.82
CA ILE A 18 -11.66 9.33 5.16
C ILE A 18 -12.16 10.72 4.78
N ASP A 19 -12.31 10.97 3.48
CA ASP A 19 -12.78 12.25 2.93
C ASP A 19 -14.29 12.33 2.77
N VAL A 20 -14.95 11.17 2.66
CA VAL A 20 -16.40 11.09 2.47
C VAL A 20 -16.98 10.28 3.62
N GLU A 21 -17.84 10.91 4.42
CA GLU A 21 -18.47 10.25 5.55
C GLU A 21 -19.34 9.09 5.07
N THR A 22 -19.12 7.91 5.67
CA THR A 22 -19.94 6.73 5.43
C THR A 22 -20.35 6.15 6.78
N GLU A 23 -21.34 5.26 6.78
CA GLU A 23 -21.76 4.60 7.99
C GLU A 23 -20.60 3.80 8.60
N GLY A 24 -20.28 4.10 9.85
CA GLY A 24 -19.19 3.46 10.57
C GLY A 24 -17.81 4.06 10.33
N CYS A 25 -17.67 5.03 9.41
CA CYS A 25 -16.39 5.68 9.11
C CYS A 25 -16.56 7.20 9.09
N PRO A 26 -16.32 7.89 10.21
CA PRO A 26 -16.40 9.34 10.23
C PRO A 26 -15.29 9.98 9.42
N LEU A 27 -15.47 11.25 9.08
CA LEU A 27 -14.44 12.04 8.40
C LEU A 27 -13.17 12.11 9.24
N GLY A 28 -12.02 12.11 8.56
CA GLY A 28 -10.72 12.23 9.21
C GLY A 28 -10.00 10.89 9.31
N PRO A 29 -8.94 10.81 10.13
CA PRO A 29 -8.17 9.58 10.32
C PRO A 29 -9.01 8.50 11.01
N ASN A 30 -9.05 7.32 10.41
CA ASN A 30 -9.66 6.13 10.99
C ASN A 30 -8.61 5.04 11.12
N THR A 31 -8.69 4.27 12.19
CA THR A 31 -7.76 3.17 12.45
C THR A 31 -8.43 1.85 12.14
N PHE A 32 -7.76 1.03 11.34
CA PHE A 32 -8.29 -0.28 10.92
C PHE A 32 -7.35 -1.40 11.36
N SER A 33 -7.93 -2.53 11.76
CA SER A 33 -7.18 -3.76 11.95
C SER A 33 -6.91 -4.38 10.57
N VAL A 34 -5.65 -4.62 10.26
CA VAL A 34 -5.26 -5.21 8.97
C VAL A 34 -5.91 -6.59 8.80
N GLY A 35 -5.95 -7.40 9.87
CA GLY A 35 -6.59 -8.71 9.82
C GLY A 35 -8.07 -8.64 9.46
N GLU A 36 -8.78 -7.65 9.97
CA GLU A 36 -10.21 -7.50 9.70
C GLU A 36 -10.47 -7.00 8.28
N ILE A 37 -9.75 -5.96 7.83
CA ILE A 37 -10.03 -5.36 6.52
C ILE A 37 -9.47 -6.18 5.35
N SER A 38 -8.59 -7.13 5.61
CA SER A 38 -8.05 -8.02 4.57
C SER A 38 -8.79 -9.35 4.47
N LYS A 39 -9.62 -9.67 5.44
CA LYS A 39 -10.28 -10.98 5.52
C LYS A 39 -11.18 -11.24 4.30
N GLY A 40 -10.95 -12.37 3.64
CA GLY A 40 -11.76 -12.80 2.51
C GLY A 40 -11.54 -11.99 1.23
N LYS A 41 -10.53 -11.14 1.19
CA LYS A 41 -10.28 -10.26 0.04
C LYS A 41 -8.96 -10.56 -0.63
N LYS A 42 -8.92 -10.35 -1.95
CA LYS A 42 -7.71 -10.34 -2.74
C LYS A 42 -7.26 -8.90 -2.89
N ILE A 43 -6.10 -8.57 -2.34
CA ILE A 43 -5.62 -7.20 -2.23
C ILE A 43 -4.24 -7.05 -2.89
N ALA A 44 -4.11 -6.06 -3.76
CA ALA A 44 -2.82 -5.65 -4.28
C ALA A 44 -2.28 -4.55 -3.38
N ILE A 45 -1.18 -4.83 -2.70
CA ILE A 45 -0.53 -3.87 -1.79
C ILE A 45 0.78 -3.44 -2.43
N PHE A 46 0.99 -2.14 -2.53
CA PHE A 46 2.29 -1.61 -2.89
C PHE A 46 2.75 -0.61 -1.85
N GLY A 47 4.04 -0.60 -1.58
CA GLY A 47 4.62 0.30 -0.59
C GLY A 47 5.73 1.12 -1.21
N LEU A 48 6.04 2.24 -0.58
CA LEU A 48 6.99 3.19 -1.13
C LEU A 48 7.60 4.08 -0.04
N PRO A 49 8.74 4.70 -0.32
CA PRO A 49 9.47 5.49 0.69
C PRO A 49 8.79 6.76 1.16
N GLY A 50 7.83 7.31 0.43
CA GLY A 50 7.15 8.48 0.96
C GLY A 50 6.22 9.20 0.01
N ALA A 51 5.14 9.75 0.60
CA ALA A 51 4.22 10.64 -0.09
C ALA A 51 4.95 11.85 -0.65
N PHE A 52 4.52 12.34 -1.80
CA PHE A 52 5.06 13.51 -2.48
C PHE A 52 6.52 13.39 -2.94
N THR A 53 7.14 12.21 -2.84
CA THR A 53 8.47 12.00 -3.40
C THR A 53 8.38 11.69 -4.89
N PRO A 54 9.47 11.97 -5.69
CA PRO A 54 9.35 11.98 -7.16
C PRO A 54 8.82 10.70 -7.82
N THR A 55 9.47 9.55 -7.62
CA THR A 55 9.04 8.29 -8.26
C THR A 55 7.68 7.83 -7.74
N CYS A 56 7.43 8.00 -6.45
CA CYS A 56 6.16 7.63 -5.84
C CYS A 56 4.99 8.41 -6.47
N SER A 57 5.18 9.71 -6.67
CA SER A 57 4.15 10.60 -7.23
C SER A 57 4.04 10.53 -8.75
N ALA A 58 5.16 10.31 -9.45
CA ALA A 58 5.17 10.36 -10.91
C ALA A 58 4.88 9.02 -11.58
N LYS A 59 5.18 7.90 -10.91
CA LYS A 59 5.13 6.57 -11.53
C LYS A 59 4.38 5.52 -10.72
N HIS A 60 4.71 5.35 -9.45
CA HIS A 60 4.19 4.21 -8.67
C HIS A 60 2.68 4.31 -8.45
N VAL A 61 2.22 5.37 -7.82
CA VAL A 61 0.78 5.57 -7.58
C VAL A 61 0.02 5.74 -8.90
N PRO A 62 0.47 6.60 -9.84
CA PRO A 62 -0.27 6.73 -11.10
C PRO A 62 -0.42 5.42 -11.87
N GLY A 63 0.57 4.56 -11.84
CA GLY A 63 0.51 3.26 -12.50
C GLY A 63 -0.63 2.39 -11.97
N TYR A 64 -0.79 2.32 -10.65
CA TYR A 64 -1.88 1.56 -10.04
C TYR A 64 -3.25 2.19 -10.26
N VAL A 65 -3.34 3.53 -10.28
CA VAL A 65 -4.59 4.23 -10.61
C VAL A 65 -4.99 3.92 -12.05
N GLU A 66 -4.05 4.01 -12.98
CA GLU A 66 -4.29 3.73 -14.40
C GLU A 66 -4.75 2.28 -14.63
N LYS A 67 -4.16 1.32 -13.93
CA LYS A 67 -4.44 -0.11 -14.09
C LYS A 67 -5.53 -0.63 -13.16
N TYR A 68 -6.23 0.25 -12.47
CA TYR A 68 -7.27 -0.14 -11.51
C TYR A 68 -8.29 -1.10 -12.13
N ASP A 69 -8.89 -0.74 -13.27
CA ASP A 69 -9.90 -1.58 -13.91
C ASP A 69 -9.35 -2.94 -14.33
N ALA A 70 -8.12 -2.97 -14.86
CA ALA A 70 -7.48 -4.20 -15.25
C ALA A 70 -7.22 -5.13 -14.06
N LEU A 71 -6.79 -4.56 -12.92
CA LEU A 71 -6.58 -5.32 -11.69
C LEU A 71 -7.92 -5.86 -11.14
N LYS A 72 -8.97 -5.05 -11.16
CA LYS A 72 -10.31 -5.49 -10.75
C LYS A 72 -10.80 -6.65 -11.63
N ALA A 73 -10.57 -6.57 -12.94
CA ALA A 73 -10.95 -7.63 -13.87
C ALA A 73 -10.22 -8.95 -13.59
N LYS A 74 -9.05 -8.89 -12.96
CA LYS A 74 -8.28 -10.08 -12.56
C LYS A 74 -8.64 -10.58 -11.16
N GLY A 75 -9.68 -10.04 -10.53
CA GLY A 75 -10.18 -10.50 -9.25
C GLY A 75 -9.63 -9.77 -8.03
N VAL A 76 -8.87 -8.70 -8.23
CA VAL A 76 -8.40 -7.88 -7.11
C VAL A 76 -9.56 -7.08 -6.54
N ASP A 77 -9.81 -7.20 -5.24
CA ASP A 77 -10.91 -6.51 -4.56
C ASP A 77 -10.54 -5.09 -4.18
N GLU A 78 -9.31 -4.88 -3.70
CA GLU A 78 -8.82 -3.58 -3.25
C GLU A 78 -7.36 -3.40 -3.63
N ILE A 79 -6.96 -2.14 -3.77
CA ILE A 79 -5.55 -1.76 -3.95
C ILE A 79 -5.16 -0.86 -2.78
N TRP A 80 -4.08 -1.20 -2.09
CA TRP A 80 -3.57 -0.42 -0.95
C TRP A 80 -2.20 0.15 -1.28
N CYS A 81 -2.01 1.43 -0.93
CA CYS A 81 -0.70 2.08 -0.93
C CYS A 81 -0.24 2.22 0.51
N LEU A 82 0.91 1.66 0.85
CA LEU A 82 1.47 1.70 2.20
C LEU A 82 2.66 2.65 2.24
N SER A 83 2.66 3.58 3.17
CA SER A 83 3.79 4.50 3.36
C SER A 83 3.95 4.88 4.82
N VAL A 84 5.20 5.12 5.22
CA VAL A 84 5.52 5.66 6.56
C VAL A 84 5.30 7.16 6.52
N ASN A 85 4.02 7.54 6.50
CA ASN A 85 3.53 8.91 6.59
C ASN A 85 2.26 8.87 7.45
N ASP A 86 1.92 9.99 8.06
CA ASP A 86 0.69 10.04 8.84
C ASP A 86 -0.56 10.09 7.94
N ALA A 87 -1.72 9.88 8.53
CA ALA A 87 -2.97 9.82 7.79
C ALA A 87 -3.33 11.16 7.12
N PHE A 88 -2.97 12.29 7.72
CA PHE A 88 -3.23 13.61 7.13
C PHE A 88 -2.45 13.80 5.84
N VAL A 89 -1.17 13.44 5.85
CA VAL A 89 -0.30 13.51 4.66
C VAL A 89 -0.80 12.56 3.59
N MET A 90 -1.14 11.32 3.96
CA MET A 90 -1.64 10.32 3.02
C MET A 90 -2.97 10.75 2.40
N GLY A 91 -3.85 11.37 3.17
CA GLY A 91 -5.10 11.91 2.65
C GLY A 91 -4.88 13.03 1.63
N ALA A 92 -3.98 13.96 1.95
CA ALA A 92 -3.64 15.05 1.04
C ALA A 92 -2.99 14.53 -0.25
N TRP A 93 -2.09 13.56 -0.12
CA TRP A 93 -1.42 12.97 -1.28
C TRP A 93 -2.42 12.18 -2.15
N GLY A 94 -3.35 11.47 -1.53
CA GLY A 94 -4.42 10.79 -2.26
C GLY A 94 -5.26 11.74 -3.10
N ARG A 95 -5.60 12.90 -2.55
CA ARG A 95 -6.31 13.94 -3.31
C ARG A 95 -5.48 14.47 -4.47
N ASP A 96 -4.19 14.73 -4.22
CA ASP A 96 -3.26 15.19 -5.24
C ASP A 96 -3.12 14.17 -6.38
N GLN A 97 -3.12 12.88 -6.06
CA GLN A 97 -2.97 11.78 -7.02
C GLN A 97 -4.30 11.31 -7.62
N ASN A 98 -5.43 11.87 -7.21
CA ASN A 98 -6.76 11.50 -7.71
C ASN A 98 -7.07 10.00 -7.55
N VAL A 99 -6.81 9.46 -6.37
CA VAL A 99 -6.97 8.02 -6.11
C VAL A 99 -8.35 7.62 -5.63
N SER A 100 -9.26 8.57 -5.44
CA SER A 100 -10.57 8.34 -4.80
C SER A 100 -11.32 7.17 -5.44
N GLY A 101 -11.71 6.20 -4.60
CA GLY A 101 -12.43 5.02 -5.04
C GLY A 101 -11.56 3.96 -5.73
N LYS A 102 -10.27 4.21 -5.89
CA LYS A 102 -9.36 3.28 -6.59
C LYS A 102 -8.27 2.73 -5.70
N VAL A 103 -7.54 3.58 -5.00
CA VAL A 103 -6.44 3.16 -4.12
C VAL A 103 -6.70 3.68 -2.71
N ARG A 104 -6.60 2.78 -1.74
CA ARG A 104 -6.69 3.15 -0.34
C ARG A 104 -5.28 3.55 0.12
N MET A 105 -5.16 4.78 0.61
CA MET A 105 -3.88 5.34 1.05
C MET A 105 -3.66 5.00 2.51
N MET A 106 -2.98 3.90 2.77
CA MET A 106 -2.76 3.38 4.12
C MET A 106 -1.56 4.04 4.78
N ALA A 107 -1.80 4.65 5.92
CA ALA A 107 -0.80 5.39 6.68
C ALA A 107 -0.21 4.55 7.79
N ASP A 108 1.12 4.49 7.85
CA ASP A 108 1.87 3.82 8.91
C ASP A 108 2.86 4.82 9.52
N GLY A 109 2.33 5.88 10.12
CA GLY A 109 3.12 7.04 10.55
C GLY A 109 4.27 6.73 11.51
N ALA A 110 4.11 5.74 12.37
CA ALA A 110 5.15 5.34 13.32
C ALA A 110 6.04 4.20 12.80
N ALA A 111 5.81 3.74 11.57
CA ALA A 111 6.53 2.62 10.94
C ALA A 111 6.30 1.27 11.64
N ASP A 112 5.33 1.17 12.53
CA ASP A 112 5.11 -0.07 13.30
C ASP A 112 4.75 -1.25 12.40
N TYR A 113 3.83 -1.06 11.48
CA TYR A 113 3.43 -2.15 10.58
C TYR A 113 4.51 -2.48 9.56
N THR A 114 5.18 -1.45 9.04
CA THR A 114 6.31 -1.63 8.12
C THR A 114 7.41 -2.46 8.75
N LYS A 115 7.71 -2.23 10.04
CA LYS A 115 8.68 -3.02 10.80
C LYS A 115 8.22 -4.48 10.98
N LYS A 116 6.94 -4.70 11.22
CA LYS A 116 6.39 -6.06 11.31
C LYS A 116 6.55 -6.82 9.99
N LEU A 117 6.45 -6.13 8.86
CA LEU A 117 6.68 -6.71 7.55
C LEU A 117 8.17 -6.96 7.28
N GLY A 118 9.06 -6.32 8.03
CA GLY A 118 10.50 -6.38 7.78
C GLY A 118 10.92 -5.58 6.55
N LEU A 119 10.15 -4.55 6.19
CA LEU A 119 10.38 -3.73 4.99
C LEU A 119 10.78 -2.29 5.31
N GLU A 120 11.21 -2.04 6.55
CA GLU A 120 11.72 -0.72 6.94
C GLU A 120 13.16 -0.53 6.49
N PHE A 121 13.53 0.73 6.25
CA PHE A 121 14.92 1.12 6.02
C PHE A 121 15.08 2.60 6.36
N ASP A 122 16.32 2.99 6.66
CA ASP A 122 16.63 4.38 6.98
C ASP A 122 16.98 5.14 5.71
N VAL A 123 16.33 6.29 5.53
CA VAL A 123 16.58 7.18 4.40
C VAL A 123 17.20 8.48 4.94
N PRO A 124 18.38 8.90 4.48
CA PRO A 124 18.99 10.14 4.94
C PRO A 124 18.01 11.31 4.86
N ASN A 125 17.90 12.06 5.95
CA ASN A 125 17.03 13.23 6.10
C ASN A 125 15.53 12.94 6.13
N LEU A 126 15.10 11.68 5.94
CA LEU A 126 13.68 11.30 5.98
C LEU A 126 13.37 10.36 7.15
N GLY A 127 14.37 9.70 7.71
CA GLY A 127 14.18 8.75 8.79
C GLY A 127 13.79 7.35 8.31
N VAL A 128 13.11 6.62 9.17
CA VAL A 128 12.65 5.26 8.85
C VAL A 128 11.51 5.33 7.83
N ARG A 129 11.68 4.61 6.74
CA ARG A 129 10.70 4.56 5.65
C ARG A 129 10.43 3.13 5.22
N CYS A 130 9.41 2.95 4.38
CA CYS A 130 9.08 1.66 3.79
C CYS A 130 9.87 1.47 2.50
N ARG A 131 10.45 0.29 2.33
CA ARG A 131 11.06 -0.09 1.05
C ARG A 131 9.99 -0.10 -0.04
N ARG A 132 10.41 0.12 -1.28
CA ARG A 132 9.50 0.03 -2.42
C ARG A 132 9.24 -1.44 -2.73
N PHE A 133 7.96 -1.80 -2.77
CA PHE A 133 7.56 -3.20 -3.02
C PHE A 133 6.16 -3.27 -3.59
N SER A 134 5.80 -4.45 -4.08
CA SER A 134 4.40 -4.81 -4.31
C SER A 134 4.17 -6.23 -3.80
N MET A 135 2.96 -6.52 -3.36
CA MET A 135 2.57 -7.87 -3.00
C MET A 135 1.10 -8.12 -3.29
N LEU A 136 0.79 -9.34 -3.64
CA LEU A 136 -0.59 -9.79 -3.76
C LEU A 136 -0.91 -10.63 -2.54
N VAL A 137 -2.02 -10.28 -1.89
CA VAL A 137 -2.49 -10.98 -0.68
C VAL A 137 -3.88 -11.52 -0.96
N ASP A 138 -4.13 -12.77 -0.60
CA ASP A 138 -5.43 -13.41 -0.72
C ASP A 138 -5.85 -13.95 0.63
N ASN A 139 -6.91 -13.38 1.19
CA ASN A 139 -7.43 -13.73 2.52
C ASN A 139 -6.29 -13.76 3.57
N GLY A 140 -5.46 -12.72 3.57
CA GLY A 140 -4.39 -12.54 4.54
C GLY A 140 -3.10 -13.31 4.26
N VAL A 141 -3.03 -14.08 3.17
CA VAL A 141 -1.83 -14.86 2.81
C VAL A 141 -1.13 -14.24 1.61
N VAL A 142 0.17 -14.05 1.71
CA VAL A 142 0.99 -13.46 0.63
C VAL A 142 1.14 -14.47 -0.51
N LYS A 143 0.68 -14.09 -1.70
CA LYS A 143 0.73 -14.94 -2.90
C LYS A 143 1.87 -14.56 -3.84
N SER A 144 2.22 -13.27 -3.89
CA SER A 144 3.41 -12.83 -4.61
C SER A 144 4.02 -11.64 -3.89
N LEU A 145 5.31 -11.45 -4.05
CA LEU A 145 6.05 -10.38 -3.38
C LEU A 145 7.21 -9.96 -4.26
N ASN A 146 7.28 -8.66 -4.54
CA ASN A 146 8.33 -8.06 -5.35
C ASN A 146 8.93 -6.89 -4.57
N ILE A 147 10.17 -7.03 -4.13
CA ILE A 147 10.86 -5.98 -3.38
C ILE A 147 11.90 -5.36 -4.30
N GLU A 148 11.83 -4.04 -4.47
CA GLU A 148 12.79 -3.32 -5.31
C GLU A 148 14.17 -3.26 -4.66
N GLU A 149 15.19 -3.30 -5.50
CA GLU A 149 16.52 -2.90 -5.07
C GLU A 149 16.53 -1.39 -4.80
N PRO A 150 17.41 -0.90 -3.92
CA PRO A 150 17.46 0.54 -3.61
C PRO A 150 17.50 1.41 -4.86
N LYS A 151 16.64 2.42 -4.91
CA LYS A 151 16.53 3.39 -6.00
C LYS A 151 16.02 2.82 -7.33
N GLN A 152 15.54 1.57 -7.35
CA GLN A 152 15.00 0.95 -8.55
C GLN A 152 13.46 1.00 -8.56
N PHE A 153 12.90 0.97 -9.77
CA PHE A 153 11.47 0.81 -9.99
C PHE A 153 11.28 -0.08 -11.21
N ALA A 154 11.39 -1.39 -11.01
CA ALA A 154 11.39 -2.37 -12.10
C ALA A 154 10.44 -3.55 -11.88
N VAL A 155 10.14 -3.90 -10.61
CA VAL A 155 9.40 -5.12 -10.29
C VAL A 155 8.14 -4.89 -9.44
N SER A 156 7.93 -3.68 -8.93
CA SER A 156 6.80 -3.37 -8.04
C SER A 156 5.67 -2.59 -8.73
N ASP A 157 5.78 -2.38 -10.03
CA ASP A 157 4.81 -1.63 -10.81
C ASP A 157 3.53 -2.44 -11.07
N ALA A 158 2.47 -1.74 -11.46
CA ALA A 158 1.16 -2.36 -11.71
C ALA A 158 1.19 -3.35 -12.87
N ASP A 159 1.97 -3.09 -13.92
CA ASP A 159 2.07 -4.01 -15.05
C ASP A 159 2.68 -5.35 -14.63
N THR A 160 3.70 -5.32 -13.78
CA THR A 160 4.31 -6.54 -13.23
C THR A 160 3.29 -7.32 -12.39
N MET A 161 2.51 -6.62 -11.56
CA MET A 161 1.43 -7.25 -10.78
C MET A 161 0.41 -7.92 -11.70
N LEU A 162 -0.01 -7.25 -12.77
CA LEU A 162 -0.96 -7.81 -13.73
C LEU A 162 -0.43 -9.09 -14.39
N LYS A 163 0.85 -9.11 -14.75
CA LYS A 163 1.47 -10.30 -15.33
C LYS A 163 1.49 -11.47 -14.35
N GLN A 164 1.71 -11.20 -13.08
CA GLN A 164 1.73 -12.22 -12.03
C GLN A 164 0.33 -12.77 -11.71
N LEU A 165 -0.69 -11.99 -11.98
CA LEU A 165 -2.08 -12.44 -11.82
C LEU A 165 -2.55 -13.36 -12.95
N GLY A 166 -1.83 -13.40 -14.02
CA GLY A 166 -2.17 -14.21 -15.19
C GLY A 166 -3.13 -13.51 -16.10
#